data_45ebad2bdd69a6914df3d9fc4681522a
#
_entry.id   45ebad2bdd69a6914df3d9fc4681522a
#
_cell.length_a   1.000
_cell.length_b   1.000
_cell.length_c   1.000
_cell.angle_alpha   90.00
_cell.angle_beta   90.00
_cell.angle_gamma   90.00
#
_symmetry.space_group_name_H-M   'P 1'
#
loop_
_entity.id
_entity.type
_entity.pdbx_description
1 polymer ?
#
loop_
_entity_poly.entity_id
_entity_poly.type
_entity_poly.pdbx_seq_one_letter_code
_entity_poly.pdbx_strand_id
1 'polypeptide(L)'
;MTTWSIGEAAAKCGLSQHTLRWYERIGLLASIERGGDGRRRFSEGDLEWLSLIIKLRATGMPVRDMQRYAELVRSGAGQAERIELLKKHREEVRRALASQRECLKLLDAKIDYYADCVAAAEQSAVLQDTALHDTGLHDTGLEAATPQPTAV
;
A
#
# COMPACT_ATOMS: atom_id res chain seq x y z
N MET A 1 -28.01 -5.20 24.58
CA MET A 1 -26.81 -4.58 23.99
C MET A 1 -25.88 -5.68 23.50
N THR A 2 -25.44 -5.60 22.27
CA THR A 2 -24.50 -6.58 21.72
C THR A 2 -23.11 -6.30 22.26
N THR A 3 -22.44 -7.32 22.79
CA THR A 3 -21.06 -7.22 23.26
C THR A 3 -20.22 -8.35 22.66
N TRP A 4 -18.93 -8.12 22.52
CA TRP A 4 -18.00 -9.07 21.91
C TRP A 4 -16.90 -9.45 22.90
N SER A 5 -16.47 -10.69 22.81
CA SER A 5 -15.24 -11.14 23.47
C SER A 5 -14.01 -10.46 22.86
N ILE A 6 -12.86 -10.51 23.54
CA ILE A 6 -11.61 -9.96 23.00
C ILE A 6 -11.19 -10.60 21.67
N GLY A 7 -11.50 -11.89 21.46
CA GLY A 7 -11.22 -12.59 20.20
C GLY A 7 -12.08 -12.07 19.05
N GLU A 8 -13.35 -11.88 19.27
CA GLU A 8 -14.29 -11.32 18.27
C GLU A 8 -13.98 -9.86 17.97
N ALA A 9 -13.71 -9.04 19.00
CA ALA A 9 -13.32 -7.64 18.83
C ALA A 9 -12.00 -7.53 18.03
N ALA A 10 -11.01 -8.35 18.33
CA ALA A 10 -9.75 -8.41 17.60
C ALA A 10 -9.97 -8.76 16.11
N ALA A 11 -10.78 -9.78 15.82
CA ALA A 11 -11.12 -10.18 14.44
C ALA A 11 -11.84 -9.06 13.68
N LYS A 12 -12.84 -8.41 14.32
CA LYS A 12 -13.59 -7.29 13.73
C LYS A 12 -12.70 -6.07 13.38
N CYS A 13 -11.71 -5.80 14.22
CA CYS A 13 -10.81 -4.66 14.07
C CYS A 13 -9.54 -4.96 13.28
N GLY A 14 -9.30 -6.22 12.89
CA GLY A 14 -8.07 -6.63 12.23
C GLY A 14 -6.82 -6.52 13.12
N LEU A 15 -6.99 -6.66 14.43
CA LEU A 15 -5.93 -6.57 15.42
C LEU A 15 -5.70 -7.91 16.14
N SER A 16 -4.53 -8.05 16.78
CA SER A 16 -4.31 -9.14 17.71
C SER A 16 -4.93 -8.86 19.09
N GLN A 17 -5.31 -9.92 19.81
CA GLN A 17 -5.74 -9.78 21.21
C GLN A 17 -4.66 -9.13 22.09
N HIS A 18 -3.38 -9.40 21.77
CA HIS A 18 -2.25 -8.77 22.44
C HIS A 18 -2.25 -7.26 22.24
N THR A 19 -2.50 -6.78 21.02
CA THR A 19 -2.61 -5.35 20.71
C THR A 19 -3.74 -4.69 21.47
N LEU A 20 -4.91 -5.33 21.57
CA LEU A 20 -6.03 -4.80 22.35
C LEU A 20 -5.72 -4.66 23.83
N ARG A 21 -5.06 -5.67 24.43
CA ARG A 21 -4.58 -5.61 25.82
C ARG A 21 -3.52 -4.52 26.03
N TRP A 22 -2.66 -4.33 25.04
CA TRP A 22 -1.66 -3.27 25.08
C TRP A 22 -2.31 -1.88 25.00
N TYR A 23 -3.32 -1.67 24.11
CA TYR A 23 -4.07 -0.42 24.02
C TYR A 23 -4.79 -0.07 25.32
N GLU A 24 -5.41 -1.05 25.98
CA GLU A 24 -5.99 -0.85 27.30
C GLU A 24 -4.94 -0.45 28.35
N ARG A 25 -3.81 -1.15 28.39
CA ARG A 25 -2.72 -0.89 29.33
C ARG A 25 -2.09 0.49 29.19
N ILE A 26 -1.93 0.99 27.98
CA ILE A 26 -1.35 2.31 27.71
C ILE A 26 -2.39 3.43 27.70
N GLY A 27 -3.65 3.14 28.02
CA GLY A 27 -4.72 4.12 28.14
C GLY A 27 -5.30 4.63 26.83
N LEU A 28 -5.07 3.95 25.70
CA LEU A 28 -5.78 4.23 24.45
C LEU A 28 -7.22 3.73 24.46
N LEU A 29 -7.48 2.62 25.15
CA LEU A 29 -8.83 2.17 25.47
C LEU A 29 -9.17 2.53 26.92
N ALA A 30 -10.42 2.85 27.17
CA ALA A 30 -10.95 2.90 28.52
C ALA A 30 -10.89 1.50 29.15
N SER A 31 -11.13 1.42 30.47
CA SER A 31 -11.29 0.12 31.13
C SER A 31 -12.48 -0.61 30.52
N ILE A 32 -12.22 -1.76 29.88
CA ILE A 32 -13.23 -2.58 29.24
C ILE A 32 -14.04 -3.30 30.32
N GLU A 33 -15.35 -3.25 30.21
CA GLU A 33 -16.26 -3.96 31.11
C GLU A 33 -15.97 -5.46 31.12
N ARG A 34 -16.19 -6.09 32.28
CA ARG A 34 -16.09 -7.54 32.43
C ARG A 34 -17.46 -8.14 32.66
N GLY A 35 -17.74 -9.21 31.94
CA GLY A 35 -18.93 -10.00 32.17
C GLY A 35 -18.93 -10.70 33.54
N GLY A 36 -20.00 -11.32 33.91
CA GLY A 36 -20.10 -12.12 35.16
C GLY A 36 -19.11 -13.29 35.23
N ASP A 37 -18.53 -13.70 34.10
CA ASP A 37 -17.47 -14.69 33.97
C ASP A 37 -16.05 -14.09 34.10
N GLY A 38 -15.93 -12.78 34.42
CA GLY A 38 -14.67 -12.07 34.53
C GLY A 38 -13.97 -11.72 33.21
N ARG A 39 -14.57 -12.12 32.08
CA ARG A 39 -13.99 -11.88 30.73
C ARG A 39 -14.35 -10.50 30.22
N ARG A 40 -13.45 -9.90 29.43
CA ARG A 40 -13.67 -8.61 28.77
C ARG A 40 -14.83 -8.67 27.79
N ARG A 41 -15.71 -7.65 27.84
CA ARG A 41 -16.85 -7.46 26.95
C ARG A 41 -16.74 -6.11 26.26
N PHE A 42 -16.49 -6.14 24.96
CA PHE A 42 -16.36 -4.94 24.13
C PHE A 42 -17.75 -4.50 23.66
N SER A 43 -18.13 -3.28 23.90
CA SER A 43 -19.34 -2.65 23.38
C SER A 43 -19.16 -2.17 21.95
N GLU A 44 -20.28 -1.78 21.31
CA GLU A 44 -20.22 -1.15 19.99
C GLU A 44 -19.42 0.16 20.01
N GLY A 45 -19.57 0.99 21.04
CA GLY A 45 -18.77 2.21 21.21
C GLY A 45 -17.28 1.93 21.36
N ASP A 46 -16.87 0.82 21.98
CA ASP A 46 -15.47 0.42 22.04
C ASP A 46 -14.92 0.06 20.65
N LEU A 47 -15.72 -0.59 19.80
CA LEU A 47 -15.31 -0.93 18.44
C LEU A 47 -15.22 0.31 17.53
N GLU A 48 -16.16 1.24 17.66
CA GLU A 48 -16.11 2.54 16.95
C GLU A 48 -14.86 3.34 17.35
N TRP A 49 -14.58 3.40 18.66
CA TRP A 49 -13.38 4.03 19.19
C TRP A 49 -12.11 3.37 18.67
N LEU A 50 -12.04 2.03 18.68
CA LEU A 50 -10.93 1.27 18.10
C LEU A 50 -10.74 1.59 16.62
N SER A 51 -11.81 1.69 15.84
CA SER A 51 -11.75 2.06 14.43
C SER A 51 -11.08 3.43 14.22
N LEU A 52 -11.41 4.41 15.07
CA LEU A 52 -10.75 5.73 15.04
C LEU A 52 -9.26 5.63 15.37
N ILE A 53 -8.92 4.98 16.49
CA ILE A 53 -7.52 4.81 16.94
C ILE A 53 -6.66 4.11 15.88
N ILE A 54 -7.19 3.08 15.24
CA ILE A 54 -6.50 2.36 14.16
C ILE A 54 -6.20 3.30 12.98
N LYS A 55 -7.16 4.12 12.58
CA LYS A 55 -6.99 5.10 11.48
C LYS A 55 -5.98 6.19 11.84
N LEU A 56 -6.03 6.72 13.06
CA LEU A 56 -5.05 7.70 13.53
C LEU A 56 -3.62 7.11 13.52
N ARG A 57 -3.47 5.86 13.98
CA ARG A 57 -2.20 5.16 13.95
C ARG A 57 -1.72 4.89 12.52
N ALA A 58 -2.59 4.41 11.63
CA ALA A 58 -2.27 4.12 10.24
C ALA A 58 -1.82 5.37 9.47
N THR A 59 -2.30 6.54 9.85
CA THR A 59 -1.91 7.83 9.27
C THR A 59 -0.73 8.49 9.98
N GLY A 60 -0.07 7.80 10.92
CA GLY A 60 1.18 8.21 11.54
C GLY A 60 1.04 9.09 12.78
N MET A 61 -0.16 9.18 13.40
CA MET A 61 -0.28 9.91 14.67
C MET A 61 0.59 9.27 15.75
N PRO A 62 1.46 10.03 16.44
CA PRO A 62 2.27 9.51 17.55
C PRO A 62 1.41 8.94 18.67
N VAL A 63 1.86 7.85 19.29
CA VAL A 63 1.12 7.20 20.41
C VAL A 63 0.84 8.18 21.55
N ARG A 64 1.79 9.06 21.86
CA ARG A 64 1.63 10.10 22.88
C ARG A 64 0.45 11.04 22.56
N ASP A 65 0.31 11.46 21.32
CA ASP A 65 -0.77 12.38 20.90
C ASP A 65 -2.12 11.64 20.89
N MET A 66 -2.15 10.36 20.52
CA MET A 66 -3.33 9.50 20.65
C MET A 66 -3.75 9.31 22.12
N GLN A 67 -2.78 9.09 23.04
CA GLN A 67 -3.05 8.98 24.48
C GLN A 67 -3.63 10.29 25.02
N ARG A 68 -3.06 11.43 24.65
CA ARG A 68 -3.58 12.75 25.04
C ARG A 68 -5.00 12.97 24.54
N TYR A 69 -5.26 12.61 23.29
CA TYR A 69 -6.61 12.69 22.72
C TYR A 69 -7.60 11.79 23.47
N ALA A 70 -7.21 10.55 23.77
CA ALA A 70 -8.05 9.61 24.52
C ALA A 70 -8.36 10.12 25.94
N GLU A 71 -7.39 10.72 26.62
CA GLU A 71 -7.56 11.33 27.93
C GLU A 71 -8.58 12.49 27.90
N LEU A 72 -8.43 13.40 26.92
CA LEU A 72 -9.33 14.53 26.73
C LEU A 72 -10.77 14.10 26.42
N VAL A 73 -10.93 12.99 25.67
CA VAL A 73 -12.26 12.43 25.40
C VAL A 73 -12.88 11.87 26.68
N ARG A 74 -12.13 11.12 27.47
CA ARG A 74 -12.62 10.53 28.74
C ARG A 74 -12.97 11.57 29.79
N SER A 75 -12.21 12.65 29.87
CA SER A 75 -12.48 13.72 30.84
C SER A 75 -13.74 14.54 30.49
N GLY A 76 -14.28 14.41 29.29
CA GLY A 76 -15.39 15.22 28.80
C GLY A 76 -15.05 16.70 28.59
N ALA A 77 -13.82 17.11 28.92
CA ALA A 77 -13.32 18.48 28.79
C ALA A 77 -12.38 18.63 27.59
N GLY A 78 -11.86 19.84 27.39
CA GLY A 78 -10.78 20.06 26.44
C GLY A 78 -11.19 19.96 24.96
N GLN A 79 -12.41 20.30 24.59
CA GLN A 79 -12.86 20.28 23.19
C GLN A 79 -11.96 21.11 22.27
N ALA A 80 -11.52 22.26 22.72
CA ALA A 80 -10.59 23.12 21.98
C ALA A 80 -9.24 22.40 21.75
N GLU A 81 -8.69 21.78 22.79
CA GLU A 81 -7.43 21.04 22.69
C GLU A 81 -7.57 19.78 21.77
N ARG A 82 -8.70 19.09 21.83
CA ARG A 82 -8.99 17.98 20.90
C ARG A 82 -9.00 18.44 19.45
N ILE A 83 -9.63 19.57 19.18
CA ILE A 83 -9.65 20.18 17.84
C ILE A 83 -8.23 20.52 17.38
N GLU A 84 -7.39 21.10 18.21
CA GLU A 84 -6.03 21.48 17.83
C GLU A 84 -5.15 20.25 17.57
N LEU A 85 -5.25 19.20 18.38
CA LEU A 85 -4.57 17.92 18.11
C LEU A 85 -4.96 17.32 16.75
N LEU A 86 -6.26 17.28 16.46
CA LEU A 86 -6.77 16.74 15.20
C LEU A 86 -6.39 17.62 14.00
N LYS A 87 -6.43 18.95 14.14
CA LYS A 87 -6.00 19.88 13.09
C LYS A 87 -4.51 19.69 12.76
N LYS A 88 -3.67 19.62 13.78
CA LYS A 88 -2.23 19.37 13.60
C LYS A 88 -2.00 18.07 12.84
N HIS A 89 -2.61 16.98 13.27
CA HIS A 89 -2.47 15.70 12.60
C HIS A 89 -3.01 15.74 11.16
N ARG A 90 -4.13 16.40 10.93
CA ARG A 90 -4.68 16.58 9.57
C ARG A 90 -3.68 17.25 8.63
N GLU A 91 -2.97 18.28 9.09
CA GLU A 91 -1.96 18.96 8.27
C GLU A 91 -0.73 18.08 8.00
N GLU A 92 -0.35 17.23 8.95
CA GLU A 92 0.71 16.24 8.76
C GLU A 92 0.30 15.20 7.70
N VAL A 93 -0.93 14.69 7.76
CA VAL A 93 -1.48 13.75 6.75
C VAL A 93 -1.56 14.41 5.37
N ARG A 94 -2.02 15.66 5.28
CA ARG A 94 -2.06 16.39 4.00
C ARG A 94 -0.69 16.55 3.37
N ARG A 95 0.33 16.88 4.17
CA ARG A 95 1.72 16.97 3.69
C ARG A 95 2.25 15.64 3.20
N ALA A 96 1.99 14.57 3.94
CA ALA A 96 2.37 13.22 3.53
C ALA A 96 1.71 12.81 2.21
N LEU A 97 0.40 13.08 2.05
CA LEU A 97 -0.33 12.82 0.80
C LEU A 97 0.22 13.62 -0.37
N ALA A 98 0.56 14.90 -0.17
CA ALA A 98 1.16 15.72 -1.22
C ALA A 98 2.50 15.14 -1.68
N SER A 99 3.37 14.76 -0.74
CA SER A 99 4.66 14.13 -1.04
C SER A 99 4.49 12.80 -1.79
N GLN A 100 3.54 11.97 -1.38
CA GLN A 100 3.26 10.69 -2.07
C GLN A 100 2.74 10.92 -3.50
N ARG A 101 1.89 11.94 -3.72
CA ARG A 101 1.43 12.30 -5.08
C ARG A 101 2.56 12.73 -6.00
N GLU A 102 3.53 13.50 -5.50
CA GLU A 102 4.71 13.86 -6.29
C GLU A 102 5.57 12.63 -6.61
N CYS A 103 5.71 11.70 -5.66
CA CYS A 103 6.40 10.44 -5.90
C CYS A 103 5.69 9.59 -6.98
N LEU A 104 4.36 9.52 -6.95
CA LEU A 104 3.59 8.81 -7.98
C LEU A 104 3.82 9.38 -9.37
N LYS A 105 3.80 10.72 -9.53
CA LYS A 105 4.12 11.36 -10.82
C LYS A 105 5.51 10.98 -11.35
N LEU A 106 6.50 10.92 -10.46
CA LEU A 106 7.84 10.48 -10.84
C LEU A 106 7.88 9.01 -11.28
N LEU A 107 7.15 8.15 -10.57
CA LEU A 107 7.04 6.72 -10.91
C LEU A 107 6.35 6.53 -12.27
N ASP A 108 5.24 7.23 -12.49
CA ASP A 108 4.49 7.19 -13.76
C ASP A 108 5.41 7.59 -14.93
N ALA A 109 6.12 8.71 -14.80
CA ALA A 109 7.07 9.18 -15.83
C ALA A 109 8.20 8.16 -16.10
N LYS A 110 8.68 7.44 -15.06
CA LYS A 110 9.69 6.40 -15.23
C LYS A 110 9.12 5.14 -15.90
N ILE A 111 7.92 4.75 -15.56
CA ILE A 111 7.22 3.63 -16.19
C ILE A 111 7.02 3.91 -17.68
N ASP A 112 6.52 5.08 -18.03
CA ASP A 112 6.31 5.50 -19.43
C ASP A 112 7.63 5.48 -20.20
N TYR A 113 8.70 6.07 -19.64
CA TYR A 113 10.02 6.04 -20.25
C TYR A 113 10.52 4.62 -20.54
N TYR A 114 10.42 3.70 -19.59
CA TYR A 114 10.86 2.32 -19.80
C TYR A 114 9.95 1.55 -20.74
N ALA A 115 8.65 1.81 -20.73
CA ALA A 115 7.72 1.22 -21.70
C ALA A 115 8.09 1.62 -23.15
N ASP A 116 8.41 2.90 -23.39
CA ASP A 116 8.88 3.39 -24.68
C ASP A 116 10.19 2.74 -25.09
N CYS A 117 11.14 2.58 -24.17
CA CYS A 117 12.41 1.89 -24.43
C CYS A 117 12.20 0.41 -24.83
N VAL A 118 11.30 -0.29 -24.17
CA VAL A 118 10.97 -1.69 -24.51
C VAL A 118 10.33 -1.76 -25.90
N ALA A 119 9.34 -0.91 -26.17
CA ALA A 119 8.68 -0.86 -27.48
C ALA A 119 9.65 -0.56 -28.62
N ALA A 120 10.59 0.36 -28.42
CA ALA A 120 11.62 0.68 -29.39
C ALA A 120 12.59 -0.50 -29.65
N ALA A 121 12.96 -1.24 -28.60
CA ALA A 121 13.82 -2.42 -28.72
C ALA A 121 13.11 -3.56 -29.49
N GLU A 122 11.84 -3.79 -29.22
CA GLU A 122 11.02 -4.80 -29.93
C GLU A 122 10.88 -4.45 -31.41
N GLN A 123 10.61 -3.19 -31.75
CA GLN A 123 10.54 -2.72 -33.15
C GLN A 123 11.87 -2.90 -33.87
N SER A 124 13.00 -2.60 -33.22
CA SER A 124 14.34 -2.81 -33.78
C SER A 124 14.64 -4.28 -34.05
N ALA A 125 14.24 -5.17 -33.14
CA ALA A 125 14.42 -6.62 -33.31
C ALA A 125 13.60 -7.17 -34.50
N VAL A 126 12.35 -6.73 -34.66
CA VAL A 126 11.50 -7.11 -35.78
C VAL A 126 12.08 -6.65 -37.13
N LEU A 127 12.59 -5.41 -37.21
CA LEU A 127 13.23 -4.89 -38.43
C LEU A 127 14.49 -5.65 -38.81
N GLN A 128 15.31 -6.08 -37.84
CA GLN A 128 16.50 -6.89 -38.07
C GLN A 128 16.16 -8.28 -38.57
N ASP A 129 15.14 -8.92 -38.03
CA ASP A 129 14.69 -10.25 -38.45
C ASP A 129 14.13 -10.20 -39.88
N THR A 130 13.36 -9.17 -40.21
CA THR A 130 12.82 -8.95 -41.55
C THR A 130 13.94 -8.71 -42.58
N ALA A 131 14.99 -7.95 -42.23
CA ALA A 131 16.13 -7.70 -43.13
C ALA A 131 16.96 -8.96 -43.40
N LEU A 132 17.10 -9.84 -42.40
CA LEU A 132 17.76 -11.14 -42.54
C LEU A 132 16.99 -12.11 -43.45
N HIS A 133 15.68 -12.08 -43.44
CA HIS A 133 14.83 -12.88 -44.35
C HIS A 133 14.87 -12.39 -45.77
N ASP A 134 14.94 -11.08 -46.00
CA ASP A 134 15.00 -10.49 -47.36
C ASP A 134 16.35 -10.71 -48.04
N THR A 135 17.45 -10.79 -47.31
CA THR A 135 18.78 -11.14 -47.84
C THR A 135 18.95 -12.62 -48.10
N GLY A 136 18.14 -13.51 -47.56
CA GLY A 136 18.18 -14.96 -47.77
C GLY A 136 17.54 -15.45 -49.04
N LEU A 137 16.81 -14.60 -49.81
CA LEU A 137 16.05 -14.96 -51.03
C LEU A 137 16.80 -14.68 -52.32
N HIS A 138 18.05 -14.19 -52.31
CA HIS A 138 18.83 -13.89 -53.52
C HIS A 138 19.97 -14.84 -53.83
N ASP A 139 20.07 -15.99 -53.17
CA ASP A 139 21.10 -16.98 -53.48
C ASP A 139 20.54 -18.30 -53.99
N THR A 140 19.73 -18.24 -55.11
CA THR A 140 19.42 -19.41 -55.91
C THR A 140 19.50 -19.04 -57.39
N GLY A 141 20.63 -19.25 -58.02
CA GLY A 141 20.70 -19.20 -59.47
C GLY A 141 22.07 -18.83 -60.05
N LEU A 142 23.14 -19.55 -59.76
CA LEU A 142 24.22 -19.66 -60.71
C LEU A 142 24.66 -21.12 -60.78
N GLU A 143 24.04 -21.86 -61.70
CA GLU A 143 24.51 -23.15 -62.15
C GLU A 143 25.83 -23.01 -62.92
N ALA A 144 26.86 -23.54 -62.35
CA ALA A 144 28.20 -23.57 -62.97
C ALA A 144 28.18 -24.60 -64.09
N ALA A 145 28.24 -24.14 -65.31
CA ALA A 145 28.54 -24.96 -66.49
C ALA A 145 29.97 -25.53 -66.40
N THR A 146 30.07 -26.83 -66.32
CA THR A 146 31.31 -27.58 -66.38
C THR A 146 31.85 -27.63 -67.81
N PRO A 147 33.06 -27.24 -68.15
CA PRO A 147 33.63 -27.52 -69.46
C PRO A 147 34.23 -28.94 -69.49
N GLN A 148 33.86 -29.71 -70.49
CA GLN A 148 34.40 -31.04 -70.79
C GLN A 148 35.86 -30.92 -71.33
N PRO A 149 36.76 -31.89 -71.04
CA PRO A 149 38.09 -31.91 -71.63
C PRO A 149 38.04 -32.59 -73.00
N THR A 150 38.55 -31.91 -74.02
CA THR A 150 38.79 -32.47 -75.34
C THR A 150 40.09 -33.26 -75.32
N ALA A 151 40.02 -34.53 -75.75
CA ALA A 151 41.14 -35.41 -75.97
C ALA A 151 41.88 -35.04 -77.32
N VAL A 152 43.18 -35.01 -77.27
CA VAL A 152 44.13 -35.62 -78.23
C VAL A 152 45.47 -35.79 -77.51
#